data_8c1613fc45d2d2b5bc3f7cff00f91400
#
_entry.id   8c1613fc45d2d2b5bc3f7cff00f91400
#
_cell.length_a   1.000
_cell.length_b   1.000
_cell.length_c   1.000
_cell.angle_alpha   90.00
_cell.angle_beta   90.00
_cell.angle_gamma   90.00
#
_symmetry.space_group_name_H-M   'P 1'
#
loop_
_entity.id
_entity.type
_entity.pdbx_description
1 polymer ?
#
loop_
_entity_poly.entity_id
_entity_poly.type
_entity_poly.pdbx_seq_one_letter_code
_entity_poly.pdbx_strand_id
1 'polypeptide(L)'
;TRFGSIDRDFRLDGKEVHLPAGVAHFLEHKMFEDQDGDAFAKFAKTGANANAFTSFDRTCYLFTATQQLDESLDVLLGMVTHPYFTEQTIAKEQGIIGQEIRMYEDDPNWRVFFNMLGGIYHENPVKIDIAGTKESIAQINADLLYRCYYTFYNLHNMVLAIAGDVDEDEIMKLCDEMLIPSENKELMTIVPEEPVTVASKYVEQKLEVAVPMFNIGYKSEPVSNEDIVRCEVLSDMVLAMLADETSDFYKRLYDEGLINSVFSSETFSGDGFFVPIFGGESREPEKVAQLIAEEIERRKQVGFTKEEFETVRKAYYVRL
;
A
#
# COMPACT_ATOMS: atom_id res chain seq x y z
N THR A 1 -12.53 0.45 -2.30
CA THR A 1 -12.66 1.88 -2.55
C THR A 1 -11.32 2.53 -2.85
N ARG A 2 -11.27 3.53 -3.70
CA ARG A 2 -10.10 4.38 -3.92
C ARG A 2 -10.04 5.43 -2.81
N PHE A 3 -9.56 5.01 -1.68
CA PHE A 3 -9.31 5.82 -0.49
C PHE A 3 -8.20 5.15 0.32
N GLY A 4 -7.03 5.74 0.35
CA GLY A 4 -5.87 5.23 1.06
C GLY A 4 -5.22 6.26 1.97
N SER A 5 -4.05 5.94 2.49
CA SER A 5 -3.37 6.79 3.48
C SER A 5 -2.87 8.12 2.91
N ILE A 6 -2.69 8.23 1.59
CA ILE A 6 -2.24 9.47 0.93
C ILE A 6 -3.40 10.43 0.59
N ASP A 7 -4.67 9.97 0.61
CA ASP A 7 -5.85 10.76 0.27
C ASP A 7 -6.27 11.67 1.43
N ARG A 8 -5.34 12.50 1.90
CA ARG A 8 -5.52 13.38 3.07
C ARG A 8 -5.95 14.79 2.72
N ASP A 9 -5.46 15.31 1.60
CA ASP A 9 -5.70 16.66 1.15
C ASP A 9 -6.44 16.62 -0.19
N PHE A 10 -7.67 17.16 -0.20
CA PHE A 10 -8.51 17.14 -1.41
C PHE A 10 -9.51 18.30 -1.41
N ARG A 11 -10.09 18.55 -2.59
CA ARG A 11 -11.25 19.43 -2.75
C ARG A 11 -12.49 18.59 -2.97
N LEU A 12 -13.50 18.86 -2.17
CA LEU A 12 -14.84 18.30 -2.32
C LEU A 12 -15.82 19.45 -2.58
N ASP A 13 -16.49 19.45 -3.72
CA ASP A 13 -17.43 20.50 -4.14
C ASP A 13 -16.79 21.90 -3.99
N GLY A 14 -15.54 22.04 -4.42
CA GLY A 14 -14.76 23.29 -4.39
C GLY A 14 -14.18 23.70 -3.03
N LYS A 15 -14.42 22.93 -1.96
CA LYS A 15 -13.88 23.21 -0.61
C LYS A 15 -12.69 22.33 -0.32
N GLU A 16 -11.63 22.91 0.22
CA GLU A 16 -10.46 22.16 0.67
C GLU A 16 -10.78 21.42 1.98
N VAL A 17 -10.36 20.17 2.04
CA VAL A 17 -10.51 19.27 3.19
C VAL A 17 -9.14 18.69 3.49
N HIS A 18 -8.79 18.70 4.78
CA HIS A 18 -7.60 18.06 5.31
C HIS A 18 -8.01 17.00 6.34
N LEU A 19 -7.48 15.77 6.18
CA LEU A 19 -7.75 14.65 7.06
C LEU A 19 -6.54 14.32 7.94
N PRO A 20 -6.75 13.89 9.19
CA PRO A 20 -5.67 13.37 10.02
C PRO A 20 -5.09 12.10 9.41
N ALA A 21 -3.80 11.84 9.62
CA ALA A 21 -3.16 10.60 9.22
C ALA A 21 -3.83 9.39 9.90
N GLY A 22 -3.91 8.27 9.18
CA GLY A 22 -4.51 7.04 9.70
C GLY A 22 -6.04 6.94 9.53
N VAL A 23 -6.73 7.96 9.01
CA VAL A 23 -8.19 7.93 8.93
C VAL A 23 -8.72 6.84 7.98
N ALA A 24 -8.03 6.55 6.87
CA ALA A 24 -8.43 5.49 5.95
C ALA A 24 -8.34 4.11 6.61
N HIS A 25 -7.23 3.83 7.29
CA HIS A 25 -7.02 2.61 8.06
C HIS A 25 -8.00 2.50 9.24
N PHE A 26 -8.24 3.59 9.96
CA PHE A 26 -9.24 3.63 11.02
C PHE A 26 -10.64 3.29 10.51
N LEU A 27 -11.00 3.85 9.36
CA LEU A 27 -12.29 3.57 8.71
C LEU A 27 -12.39 2.10 8.28
N GLU A 28 -11.30 1.50 7.79
CA GLU A 28 -11.24 0.08 7.46
C GLU A 28 -11.65 -0.79 8.64
N HIS A 29 -11.05 -0.59 9.82
CA HIS A 29 -11.41 -1.29 11.04
C HIS A 29 -12.89 -1.10 11.40
N LYS A 30 -13.37 0.14 11.29
CA LYS A 30 -14.74 0.48 11.69
C LYS A 30 -15.82 -0.07 10.78
N MET A 31 -15.50 -0.38 9.51
CA MET A 31 -16.46 -0.96 8.57
C MET A 31 -16.89 -2.39 8.93
N PHE A 32 -16.14 -3.10 9.76
CA PHE A 32 -16.54 -4.43 10.26
C PHE A 32 -17.57 -4.38 11.38
N GLU A 33 -17.81 -3.22 11.99
CA GLU A 33 -18.85 -3.07 13.01
C GLU A 33 -20.22 -2.73 12.40
N ASP A 34 -21.26 -3.33 12.97
CA ASP A 34 -22.65 -3.13 12.61
C ASP A 34 -23.49 -2.96 13.89
N GLN A 35 -24.73 -2.48 13.77
CA GLN A 35 -25.70 -2.43 14.86
C GLN A 35 -25.94 -3.79 15.50
N ASP A 36 -25.96 -4.84 14.68
CA ASP A 36 -26.26 -6.22 15.06
C ASP A 36 -25.00 -7.03 15.42
N GLY A 37 -23.83 -6.41 15.47
CA GLY A 37 -22.58 -7.06 15.85
C GLY A 37 -21.45 -6.88 14.85
N ASP A 38 -20.60 -7.91 14.73
CA ASP A 38 -19.37 -7.92 13.94
C ASP A 38 -19.57 -8.66 12.60
N ALA A 39 -19.15 -8.08 11.49
CA ALA A 39 -19.20 -8.69 10.17
C ALA A 39 -18.40 -10.01 10.10
N PHE A 40 -17.30 -10.16 10.83
CA PHE A 40 -16.55 -11.42 10.92
C PHE A 40 -17.42 -12.56 11.46
N ALA A 41 -18.31 -12.27 12.43
CA ALA A 41 -19.25 -13.26 12.95
C ALA A 41 -20.31 -13.66 11.90
N LYS A 42 -20.67 -12.76 10.99
CA LYS A 42 -21.57 -13.05 9.86
C LYS A 42 -20.86 -13.93 8.82
N PHE A 43 -19.64 -13.60 8.43
CA PHE A 43 -18.82 -14.44 7.52
C PHE A 43 -18.52 -15.84 8.10
N ALA A 44 -18.27 -15.94 9.40
CA ALA A 44 -18.06 -17.24 10.05
C ALA A 44 -19.29 -18.19 9.90
N LYS A 45 -20.52 -17.66 9.82
CA LYS A 45 -21.74 -18.47 9.61
C LYS A 45 -21.80 -19.04 8.19
N THR A 46 -21.28 -18.35 7.20
CA THR A 46 -21.22 -18.82 5.81
C THR A 46 -19.99 -19.70 5.53
N GLY A 47 -19.06 -19.76 6.48
CA GLY A 47 -17.79 -20.47 6.31
C GLY A 47 -16.78 -19.70 5.44
N ALA A 48 -17.04 -18.45 5.11
CA ALA A 48 -16.12 -17.58 4.39
C ALA A 48 -15.03 -17.05 5.32
N ASN A 49 -13.83 -16.85 4.74
CA ASN A 49 -12.71 -16.19 5.40
C ASN A 49 -12.58 -14.76 4.87
N ALA A 50 -12.91 -13.78 5.71
CA ALA A 50 -12.87 -12.37 5.37
C ALA A 50 -11.56 -11.71 5.80
N ASN A 51 -11.15 -10.69 5.06
CA ASN A 51 -10.00 -9.85 5.37
C ASN A 51 -10.20 -8.45 4.80
N ALA A 52 -9.37 -7.49 5.23
CA ALA A 52 -9.26 -6.18 4.64
C ALA A 52 -7.82 -5.67 4.73
N PHE A 53 -7.50 -4.66 3.95
CA PHE A 53 -6.25 -3.92 4.07
C PHE A 53 -6.42 -2.49 3.56
N THR A 54 -5.69 -1.58 4.16
CA THR A 54 -5.50 -0.21 3.68
C THR A 54 -4.09 -0.08 3.10
N SER A 55 -3.99 0.42 1.87
CA SER A 55 -2.75 0.78 1.21
C SER A 55 -2.62 2.30 1.12
N PHE A 56 -1.66 2.76 0.32
CA PHE A 56 -1.44 4.19 0.12
C PHE A 56 -2.58 4.85 -0.66
N ASP A 57 -3.18 4.17 -1.64
CA ASP A 57 -4.17 4.70 -2.60
C ASP A 57 -5.56 4.05 -2.51
N ARG A 58 -5.72 3.03 -1.67
CA ARG A 58 -6.97 2.24 -1.60
C ARG A 58 -7.17 1.54 -0.28
N THR A 59 -8.44 1.25 0.01
CA THR A 59 -8.84 0.28 1.03
C THR A 59 -9.64 -0.84 0.35
N CYS A 60 -9.28 -2.08 0.66
CA CYS A 60 -9.87 -3.27 0.08
C CYS A 60 -10.51 -4.13 1.17
N TYR A 61 -11.73 -4.59 0.93
CA TYR A 61 -12.44 -5.58 1.74
C TYR A 61 -12.65 -6.81 0.88
N LEU A 62 -12.33 -7.98 1.39
CA LEU A 62 -12.39 -9.21 0.61
C LEU A 62 -12.81 -10.40 1.46
N PHE A 63 -13.30 -11.42 0.79
CA PHE A 63 -13.48 -12.74 1.38
C PHE A 63 -13.12 -13.84 0.37
N THR A 64 -12.83 -15.02 0.90
CA THR A 64 -12.75 -16.26 0.14
C THR A 64 -13.77 -17.24 0.68
N ALA A 65 -14.51 -17.90 -0.22
CA ALA A 65 -15.54 -18.87 0.13
C ALA A 65 -15.49 -20.06 -0.82
N THR A 66 -15.86 -21.24 -0.33
CA THR A 66 -16.02 -22.46 -1.14
C THR A 66 -17.50 -22.85 -1.26
N GLN A 67 -18.37 -22.16 -0.54
CA GLN A 67 -19.83 -22.37 -0.52
C GLN A 67 -20.51 -21.09 -0.01
N GLN A 68 -21.82 -20.99 -0.15
CA GLN A 68 -22.63 -19.85 0.34
C GLN A 68 -22.06 -18.51 -0.14
N LEU A 69 -21.79 -18.43 -1.46
CA LEU A 69 -21.19 -17.23 -2.05
C LEU A 69 -22.13 -16.03 -1.94
N ASP A 70 -23.43 -16.24 -2.24
CA ASP A 70 -24.42 -15.17 -2.27
C ASP A 70 -24.60 -14.56 -0.86
N GLU A 71 -24.71 -15.40 0.16
CA GLU A 71 -24.80 -14.93 1.55
C GLU A 71 -23.52 -14.21 2.01
N SER A 72 -22.36 -14.67 1.53
CA SER A 72 -21.09 -14.01 1.85
C SER A 72 -20.94 -12.68 1.12
N LEU A 73 -21.40 -12.60 -0.13
CA LEU A 73 -21.43 -11.37 -0.91
C LEU A 73 -22.45 -10.37 -0.32
N ASP A 74 -23.60 -10.84 0.13
CA ASP A 74 -24.59 -10.02 0.86
C ASP A 74 -23.97 -9.39 2.11
N VAL A 75 -23.19 -10.15 2.89
CA VAL A 75 -22.46 -9.61 4.05
C VAL A 75 -21.44 -8.54 3.62
N LEU A 76 -20.65 -8.79 2.55
CA LEU A 76 -19.66 -7.83 2.08
C LEU A 76 -20.30 -6.53 1.60
N LEU A 77 -21.31 -6.64 0.73
CA LEU A 77 -22.01 -5.48 0.19
C LEU A 77 -22.76 -4.71 1.29
N GLY A 78 -23.41 -5.44 2.19
CA GLY A 78 -24.07 -4.83 3.35
C GLY A 78 -23.10 -4.05 4.24
N MET A 79 -21.93 -4.64 4.54
CA MET A 79 -20.89 -4.01 5.33
C MET A 79 -20.40 -2.70 4.70
N VAL A 80 -20.08 -2.71 3.41
CA VAL A 80 -19.51 -1.51 2.74
C VAL A 80 -20.54 -0.44 2.40
N THR A 81 -21.84 -0.76 2.46
CA THR A 81 -22.93 0.20 2.12
C THR A 81 -23.69 0.72 3.33
N HIS A 82 -23.54 0.12 4.53
CA HIS A 82 -24.27 0.50 5.73
C HIS A 82 -23.32 0.83 6.89
N PRO A 83 -22.73 2.04 6.91
CA PRO A 83 -21.79 2.42 7.96
C PRO A 83 -22.48 2.58 9.31
N TYR A 84 -21.79 2.13 10.36
CA TYR A 84 -22.25 2.29 11.74
C TYR A 84 -21.11 2.73 12.65
N PHE A 85 -21.07 4.01 12.99
CA PHE A 85 -20.03 4.59 13.83
C PHE A 85 -20.63 5.27 15.06
N THR A 86 -20.11 4.95 16.24
CA THR A 86 -20.48 5.62 17.50
C THR A 86 -19.24 6.10 18.22
N GLU A 87 -19.35 7.17 19.01
CA GLU A 87 -18.23 7.69 19.79
C GLU A 87 -17.66 6.64 20.75
N GLN A 88 -18.51 5.77 21.30
CA GLN A 88 -18.08 4.72 22.21
C GLN A 88 -17.20 3.67 21.53
N THR A 89 -17.59 3.22 20.31
CA THR A 89 -16.83 2.20 19.58
C THR A 89 -15.57 2.79 18.96
N ILE A 90 -15.59 4.08 18.59
CA ILE A 90 -14.41 4.81 18.12
C ILE A 90 -13.36 4.93 19.25
N ALA A 91 -13.77 5.30 20.46
CA ALA A 91 -12.84 5.39 21.59
C ALA A 91 -12.18 4.03 21.92
N LYS A 92 -12.92 2.90 21.76
CA LYS A 92 -12.36 1.56 21.87
C LYS A 92 -11.34 1.30 20.78
N GLU A 93 -11.66 1.64 19.52
CA GLU A 93 -10.81 1.39 18.35
C GLU A 93 -9.52 2.22 18.38
N GLN A 94 -9.58 3.46 18.87
CA GLN A 94 -8.37 4.27 19.13
C GLN A 94 -7.38 3.55 20.04
N GLY A 95 -7.88 2.79 21.02
CA GLY A 95 -7.05 1.96 21.90
C GLY A 95 -6.39 0.80 21.15
N ILE A 96 -7.13 0.11 20.27
CA ILE A 96 -6.68 -1.05 19.49
C ILE A 96 -5.64 -0.59 18.47
N ILE A 97 -5.96 0.38 17.63
CA ILE A 97 -5.03 0.93 16.62
C ILE A 97 -3.81 1.57 17.28
N GLY A 98 -3.98 2.19 18.46
CA GLY A 98 -2.85 2.70 19.23
C GLY A 98 -1.89 1.61 19.74
N GLN A 99 -2.33 0.34 19.85
CA GLN A 99 -1.44 -0.81 20.13
C GLN A 99 -0.80 -1.31 18.84
N GLU A 100 -1.52 -1.31 17.74
CA GLU A 100 -1.01 -1.68 16.43
C GLU A 100 0.09 -0.71 15.95
N ILE A 101 -0.10 0.60 16.14
CA ILE A 101 0.94 1.60 15.88
C ILE A 101 2.22 1.27 16.65
N ARG A 102 2.13 0.89 17.92
CA ARG A 102 3.31 0.48 18.70
C ARG A 102 3.98 -0.78 18.13
N MET A 103 3.18 -1.74 17.66
CA MET A 103 3.72 -2.94 17.03
C MET A 103 4.51 -2.58 15.77
N TYR A 104 4.02 -1.66 14.94
CA TYR A 104 4.75 -1.16 13.76
C TYR A 104 5.98 -0.34 14.12
N GLU A 105 5.94 0.44 15.23
CA GLU A 105 7.11 1.16 15.74
C GLU A 105 8.25 0.22 16.14
N ASP A 106 7.93 -1.02 16.57
CA ASP A 106 8.87 -2.06 16.99
C ASP A 106 9.25 -3.02 15.83
N ASP A 107 8.60 -2.96 14.66
CA ASP A 107 8.91 -3.79 13.50
C ASP A 107 10.05 -3.20 12.67
N PRO A 108 11.23 -3.85 12.58
CA PRO A 108 12.36 -3.31 11.83
C PRO A 108 12.12 -3.18 10.33
N ASN A 109 11.35 -4.10 9.70
CA ASN A 109 11.02 -4.03 8.27
C ASN A 109 10.14 -2.82 7.97
N TRP A 110 9.13 -2.61 8.81
CA TRP A 110 8.24 -1.46 8.69
C TRP A 110 9.00 -0.15 8.88
N ARG A 111 9.86 -0.10 9.91
CA ARG A 111 10.63 1.10 10.24
C ARG A 111 11.67 1.46 9.16
N VAL A 112 12.42 0.49 8.63
CA VAL A 112 13.41 0.78 7.58
C VAL A 112 12.74 1.30 6.31
N PHE A 113 11.55 0.78 5.96
CA PHE A 113 10.77 1.23 4.81
C PHE A 113 10.27 2.67 4.99
N PHE A 114 9.56 2.97 6.09
CA PHE A 114 9.05 4.33 6.33
C PHE A 114 10.15 5.35 6.61
N ASN A 115 11.26 4.95 7.22
CA ASN A 115 12.43 5.81 7.38
C ASN A 115 13.06 6.18 6.02
N MET A 116 13.11 5.24 5.09
CA MET A 116 13.53 5.52 3.70
C MET A 116 12.58 6.50 3.02
N LEU A 117 11.27 6.28 3.09
CA LEU A 117 10.27 7.21 2.52
C LEU A 117 10.37 8.61 3.14
N GLY A 118 10.56 8.68 4.46
CA GLY A 118 10.81 9.94 5.19
C GLY A 118 12.10 10.64 4.77
N GLY A 119 13.12 9.88 4.36
CA GLY A 119 14.36 10.41 3.77
C GLY A 119 14.19 10.89 2.33
N ILE A 120 13.32 10.24 1.55
CA ILE A 120 13.09 10.55 0.14
C ILE A 120 12.20 11.79 -0.03
N TYR A 121 11.07 11.86 0.68
CA TYR A 121 10.01 12.84 0.44
C TYR A 121 10.00 13.98 1.44
N HIS A 122 9.87 15.22 0.93
CA HIS A 122 9.69 16.43 1.75
C HIS A 122 8.23 16.63 2.13
N GLU A 123 7.32 16.58 1.17
CA GLU A 123 5.91 16.95 1.34
C GLU A 123 4.95 15.81 1.03
N ASN A 124 5.31 14.85 0.15
CA ASN A 124 4.41 13.79 -0.26
C ASN A 124 3.94 12.95 0.94
N PRO A 125 2.62 12.77 1.12
CA PRO A 125 2.05 12.04 2.25
C PRO A 125 2.43 10.55 2.30
N VAL A 126 2.98 9.98 1.23
CA VAL A 126 3.47 8.60 1.18
C VAL A 126 4.53 8.29 2.26
N LYS A 127 5.22 9.31 2.77
CA LYS A 127 6.19 9.18 3.88
C LYS A 127 5.54 8.96 5.24
N ILE A 128 4.23 9.12 5.35
CA ILE A 128 3.49 9.01 6.60
C ILE A 128 2.97 7.59 6.74
N ASP A 129 3.11 7.02 7.93
CA ASP A 129 2.64 5.67 8.23
C ASP A 129 1.13 5.52 7.93
N ILE A 130 0.75 4.40 7.34
CA ILE A 130 -0.64 4.10 6.95
C ILE A 130 -1.57 4.14 8.17
N ALA A 131 -1.13 3.61 9.31
CA ALA A 131 -1.88 3.64 10.55
C ALA A 131 -1.93 5.03 11.22
N GLY A 132 -1.12 5.98 10.73
CA GLY A 132 -0.98 7.30 11.33
C GLY A 132 -0.15 7.29 12.62
N THR A 133 -0.45 8.23 13.51
CA THR A 133 0.16 8.33 14.85
C THR A 133 -0.92 8.37 15.92
N LYS A 134 -0.54 8.14 17.18
CA LYS A 134 -1.49 8.25 18.31
C LYS A 134 -2.17 9.61 18.38
N GLU A 135 -1.42 10.68 18.07
CA GLU A 135 -1.91 12.05 18.06
C GLU A 135 -2.88 12.32 16.91
N SER A 136 -2.63 11.72 15.73
CA SER A 136 -3.52 11.88 14.58
C SER A 136 -4.82 11.07 14.73
N ILE A 137 -4.75 9.82 15.19
CA ILE A 137 -5.94 9.00 15.39
C ILE A 137 -6.82 9.50 16.54
N ALA A 138 -6.25 10.20 17.53
CA ALA A 138 -7.02 10.83 18.60
C ALA A 138 -7.94 11.97 18.13
N GLN A 139 -7.73 12.49 16.92
CA GLN A 139 -8.58 13.52 16.30
C GLN A 139 -9.80 12.91 15.57
N ILE A 140 -9.83 11.58 15.41
CA ILE A 140 -10.87 10.88 14.67
C ILE A 140 -12.10 10.73 15.57
N ASN A 141 -13.27 11.14 15.06
CA ASN A 141 -14.57 11.05 15.70
C ASN A 141 -15.63 10.56 14.70
N ALA A 142 -16.86 10.32 15.15
CA ALA A 142 -17.93 9.77 14.33
C ALA A 142 -18.27 10.69 13.14
N ASP A 143 -18.35 11.99 13.35
CA ASP A 143 -18.68 12.96 12.29
C ASP A 143 -17.63 12.94 11.19
N LEU A 144 -16.33 12.85 11.54
CA LEU A 144 -15.25 12.75 10.59
C LEU A 144 -15.34 11.45 9.79
N LEU A 145 -15.56 10.29 10.45
CA LEU A 145 -15.67 9.01 9.78
C LEU A 145 -16.86 8.96 8.82
N TYR A 146 -18.05 9.42 9.25
CA TYR A 146 -19.20 9.52 8.36
C TYR A 146 -18.92 10.43 7.15
N ARG A 147 -18.25 11.56 7.37
CA ARG A 147 -17.87 12.46 6.28
C ARG A 147 -16.91 11.79 5.30
N CYS A 148 -15.87 11.07 5.78
CA CYS A 148 -14.98 10.29 4.94
C CYS A 148 -15.73 9.18 4.19
N TYR A 149 -16.58 8.44 4.90
CA TYR A 149 -17.39 7.39 4.31
C TYR A 149 -18.24 7.93 3.14
N TYR A 150 -19.07 8.93 3.37
CA TYR A 150 -19.91 9.51 2.31
C TYR A 150 -19.14 10.20 1.18
N THR A 151 -17.85 10.49 1.37
CA THR A 151 -16.99 11.03 0.33
C THR A 151 -16.40 9.93 -0.54
N PHE A 152 -15.81 8.91 0.07
CA PHE A 152 -14.97 7.93 -0.62
C PHE A 152 -15.65 6.58 -0.88
N TYR A 153 -16.64 6.19 -0.08
CA TYR A 153 -17.43 4.95 -0.27
C TYR A 153 -18.65 5.22 -1.17
N ASN A 154 -18.40 5.96 -2.23
CA ASN A 154 -19.34 6.24 -3.28
C ASN A 154 -19.16 5.18 -4.38
N LEU A 155 -20.27 4.65 -4.94
CA LEU A 155 -20.20 3.61 -5.98
C LEU A 155 -19.40 4.01 -7.22
N HIS A 156 -19.29 5.32 -7.53
CA HIS A 156 -18.41 5.82 -8.60
C HIS A 156 -16.92 5.77 -8.24
N ASN A 157 -16.58 5.54 -6.96
CA ASN A 157 -15.20 5.45 -6.44
C ASN A 157 -14.86 4.03 -5.95
N MET A 158 -15.71 3.04 -6.25
CA MET A 158 -15.55 1.67 -5.79
C MET A 158 -15.55 0.70 -6.97
N VAL A 159 -14.87 -0.42 -6.81
CA VAL A 159 -14.84 -1.53 -7.76
C VAL A 159 -15.12 -2.82 -7.00
N LEU A 160 -16.05 -3.62 -7.52
CA LEU A 160 -16.25 -5.01 -7.12
C LEU A 160 -15.55 -5.92 -8.12
N ALA A 161 -14.65 -6.77 -7.64
CA ALA A 161 -13.98 -7.78 -8.45
C ALA A 161 -14.23 -9.16 -7.85
N ILE A 162 -14.69 -10.09 -8.66
CA ILE A 162 -15.00 -11.46 -8.26
C ILE A 162 -14.26 -12.42 -9.20
N ALA A 163 -13.60 -13.42 -8.63
CA ALA A 163 -12.92 -14.45 -9.37
C ALA A 163 -13.26 -15.83 -8.79
N GLY A 164 -13.70 -16.76 -9.64
CA GLY A 164 -14.07 -18.10 -9.25
C GLY A 164 -15.12 -18.72 -10.17
N ASP A 165 -15.69 -19.85 -9.73
CA ASP A 165 -16.82 -20.49 -10.39
C ASP A 165 -18.13 -19.81 -9.94
N VAL A 166 -18.52 -18.76 -10.66
CA VAL A 166 -19.65 -17.88 -10.30
C VAL A 166 -20.59 -17.69 -11.49
N ASP A 167 -21.87 -17.49 -11.22
CA ASP A 167 -22.85 -17.08 -12.21
C ASP A 167 -22.91 -15.55 -12.27
N GLU A 168 -22.54 -14.98 -13.41
CA GLU A 168 -22.47 -13.53 -13.61
C GLU A 168 -23.85 -12.86 -13.48
N ASP A 169 -24.91 -13.51 -14.00
CA ASP A 169 -26.28 -12.98 -13.97
C ASP A 169 -26.83 -12.94 -12.53
N GLU A 170 -26.54 -13.97 -11.73
CA GLU A 170 -26.92 -14.02 -10.31
C GLU A 170 -26.21 -12.94 -9.51
N ILE A 171 -24.90 -12.76 -9.73
CA ILE A 171 -24.11 -11.70 -9.09
C ILE A 171 -24.64 -10.30 -9.46
N MET A 172 -24.89 -10.06 -10.73
CA MET A 172 -25.42 -8.76 -11.21
C MET A 172 -26.79 -8.48 -10.59
N LYS A 173 -27.64 -9.48 -10.50
CA LYS A 173 -28.96 -9.33 -9.86
C LYS A 173 -28.84 -8.97 -8.38
N LEU A 174 -27.95 -9.63 -7.63
CA LEU A 174 -27.70 -9.34 -6.23
C LEU A 174 -27.17 -7.91 -6.05
N CYS A 175 -26.24 -7.48 -6.91
CA CYS A 175 -25.74 -6.12 -6.90
C CYS A 175 -26.84 -5.09 -7.18
N ASP A 176 -27.70 -5.34 -8.16
CA ASP A 176 -28.82 -4.44 -8.50
C ASP A 176 -29.86 -4.34 -7.36
N GLU A 177 -30.04 -5.42 -6.60
CA GLU A 177 -30.97 -5.42 -5.45
C GLU A 177 -30.37 -4.68 -4.23
N MET A 178 -29.05 -4.73 -4.02
CA MET A 178 -28.39 -4.23 -2.81
C MET A 178 -27.79 -2.84 -2.98
N LEU A 179 -27.27 -2.52 -4.17
CA LEU A 179 -26.52 -1.28 -4.39
C LEU A 179 -27.47 -0.16 -4.83
N ILE A 180 -27.57 0.87 -3.98
CA ILE A 180 -28.36 2.07 -4.30
C ILE A 180 -27.50 3.03 -5.10
N PRO A 181 -27.90 3.44 -6.33
CA PRO A 181 -27.18 4.42 -7.12
C PRO A 181 -26.92 5.69 -6.31
N SER A 182 -25.70 6.19 -6.37
CA SER A 182 -25.27 7.41 -5.71
C SER A 182 -24.88 8.49 -6.73
N GLU A 183 -25.00 9.75 -6.35
CA GLU A 183 -24.51 10.85 -7.18
C GLU A 183 -22.97 10.84 -7.18
N ASN A 184 -22.38 11.07 -8.36
CA ASN A 184 -20.94 11.26 -8.45
C ASN A 184 -20.56 12.59 -7.80
N LYS A 185 -19.52 12.58 -6.98
CA LYS A 185 -19.00 13.78 -6.31
C LYS A 185 -17.76 14.27 -7.04
N GLU A 186 -17.65 15.59 -7.18
CA GLU A 186 -16.45 16.21 -7.70
C GLU A 186 -15.35 16.18 -6.61
N LEU A 187 -14.51 15.18 -6.69
CA LEU A 187 -13.38 14.95 -5.78
C LEU A 187 -12.07 15.18 -6.55
N MET A 188 -11.26 16.12 -6.06
CA MET A 188 -9.94 16.41 -6.62
C MET A 188 -8.88 16.26 -5.53
N THR A 189 -7.99 15.31 -5.67
CA THR A 189 -6.81 15.17 -4.79
C THR A 189 -5.90 16.39 -4.94
N ILE A 190 -5.44 16.94 -3.83
CA ILE A 190 -4.43 18.00 -3.82
C ILE A 190 -3.08 17.32 -3.71
N VAL A 191 -2.33 17.34 -4.80
CA VAL A 191 -0.95 16.83 -4.83
C VAL A 191 -0.01 17.94 -4.38
N PRO A 192 0.79 17.74 -3.34
CA PRO A 192 1.74 18.76 -2.90
C PRO A 192 2.86 18.96 -3.92
N GLU A 193 3.42 20.16 -3.99
CA GLU A 193 4.64 20.42 -4.74
C GLU A 193 5.82 19.73 -4.04
N GLU A 194 6.30 18.66 -4.62
CA GLU A 194 7.38 17.84 -4.08
C GLU A 194 8.72 18.24 -4.74
N PRO A 195 9.74 18.68 -3.95
CA PRO A 195 11.06 18.97 -4.47
C PRO A 195 11.71 17.76 -5.15
N VAL A 196 12.47 17.99 -6.22
CA VAL A 196 13.22 16.92 -6.92
C VAL A 196 14.29 16.30 -6.02
N THR A 197 14.83 17.08 -5.06
CA THR A 197 15.84 16.59 -4.12
C THR A 197 15.22 15.70 -3.05
N VAL A 198 16.03 14.80 -2.47
CA VAL A 198 15.64 14.02 -1.29
C VAL A 198 15.70 14.89 -0.02
N ALA A 199 14.82 14.61 0.94
CA ALA A 199 14.78 15.33 2.22
C ALA A 199 16.02 15.01 3.07
N SER A 200 16.49 13.77 3.06
CA SER A 200 17.73 13.32 3.69
C SER A 200 18.36 12.20 2.87
N LYS A 201 19.68 12.25 2.71
CA LYS A 201 20.42 11.17 2.03
C LYS A 201 20.66 9.94 2.89
N TYR A 202 20.49 10.07 4.19
CA TYR A 202 20.75 9.02 5.16
C TYR A 202 19.83 9.20 6.37
N VAL A 203 19.20 8.09 6.78
CA VAL A 203 18.38 8.01 8.00
C VAL A 203 18.78 6.72 8.72
N GLU A 204 19.02 6.80 10.01
CA GLU A 204 19.36 5.65 10.86
C GLU A 204 18.43 5.60 12.07
N GLN A 205 17.95 4.41 12.38
CA GLN A 205 17.22 4.10 13.60
C GLN A 205 17.81 2.86 14.25
N LYS A 206 17.98 2.89 15.57
CA LYS A 206 18.50 1.74 16.34
C LYS A 206 17.34 0.92 16.86
N LEU A 207 17.27 -0.34 16.44
CA LEU A 207 16.35 -1.37 16.91
C LEU A 207 17.12 -2.64 17.24
N GLU A 208 16.49 -3.56 17.98
CA GLU A 208 17.09 -4.86 18.30
C GLU A 208 17.00 -5.80 17.08
N VAL A 209 18.05 -5.81 16.26
CA VAL A 209 18.18 -6.67 15.08
C VAL A 209 19.49 -7.45 15.14
N ALA A 210 19.50 -8.69 14.61
CA ALA A 210 20.69 -9.53 14.57
C ALA A 210 21.73 -9.03 13.54
N VAL A 211 21.26 -8.47 12.44
CA VAL A 211 22.04 -7.89 11.35
C VAL A 211 21.40 -6.56 10.97
N PRO A 212 22.18 -5.50 10.69
CA PRO A 212 21.62 -4.25 10.21
C PRO A 212 20.79 -4.45 8.95
N MET A 213 19.59 -3.86 8.92
CA MET A 213 18.67 -3.86 7.77
C MET A 213 18.80 -2.53 7.04
N PHE A 214 18.63 -2.55 5.74
CA PHE A 214 18.70 -1.33 4.93
C PHE A 214 17.70 -1.33 3.78
N ASN A 215 17.26 -0.13 3.42
CA ASN A 215 16.60 0.17 2.14
C ASN A 215 17.31 1.33 1.47
N ILE A 216 17.53 1.21 0.16
CA ILE A 216 18.12 2.23 -0.70
C ILE A 216 17.09 2.57 -1.76
N GLY A 217 16.45 3.73 -1.64
CA GLY A 217 15.44 4.20 -2.58
C GLY A 217 15.99 5.29 -3.49
N TYR A 218 15.64 5.22 -4.76
CA TYR A 218 15.98 6.23 -5.76
C TYR A 218 14.73 7.04 -6.08
N LYS A 219 14.70 8.32 -5.68
CA LYS A 219 13.61 9.23 -6.01
C LYS A 219 13.55 9.48 -7.50
N SER A 220 12.43 9.17 -8.11
CA SER A 220 12.15 9.46 -9.51
C SER A 220 11.04 10.50 -9.63
N GLU A 221 10.89 11.09 -10.81
CA GLU A 221 9.71 11.90 -11.12
C GLU A 221 8.47 11.01 -11.13
N PRO A 222 7.32 11.52 -10.67
CA PRO A 222 6.06 10.78 -10.75
C PRO A 222 5.73 10.38 -12.19
N VAL A 223 5.21 9.19 -12.37
CA VAL A 223 4.75 8.67 -13.67
C VAL A 223 3.26 8.88 -13.81
N SER A 224 2.79 9.19 -15.01
CA SER A 224 1.36 9.32 -15.28
C SER A 224 0.61 8.00 -15.08
N ASN A 225 -0.66 8.06 -14.68
CA ASN A 225 -1.48 6.86 -14.49
C ASN A 225 -1.63 6.02 -15.77
N GLU A 226 -1.47 6.62 -16.96
CA GLU A 226 -1.51 5.91 -18.24
C GLU A 226 -0.25 5.07 -18.49
N ASP A 227 0.90 5.53 -17.99
CA ASP A 227 2.21 4.90 -18.21
C ASP A 227 2.72 4.10 -17.01
N ILE A 228 2.08 4.20 -15.83
CA ILE A 228 2.61 3.68 -14.58
C ILE A 228 2.89 2.18 -14.65
N VAL A 229 1.95 1.37 -15.14
CA VAL A 229 2.11 -0.08 -15.26
C VAL A 229 3.28 -0.44 -16.19
N ARG A 230 3.42 0.27 -17.30
CA ARG A 230 4.54 0.06 -18.21
C ARG A 230 5.87 0.42 -17.58
N CYS A 231 5.92 1.55 -16.88
CA CYS A 231 7.14 2.01 -16.20
C CYS A 231 7.52 1.09 -15.04
N GLU A 232 6.54 0.59 -14.27
CA GLU A 232 6.77 -0.43 -13.23
C GLU A 232 7.42 -1.68 -13.80
N VAL A 233 6.80 -2.28 -14.82
CA VAL A 233 7.34 -3.49 -15.46
C VAL A 233 8.74 -3.27 -16.01
N LEU A 234 9.00 -2.13 -16.65
CA LEU A 234 10.32 -1.81 -17.17
C LEU A 234 11.35 -1.56 -16.05
N SER A 235 10.95 -0.89 -14.98
CA SER A 235 11.80 -0.66 -13.80
C SER A 235 12.16 -1.97 -13.13
N ASP A 236 11.18 -2.82 -12.85
CA ASP A 236 11.40 -4.12 -12.23
C ASP A 236 12.29 -5.03 -13.09
N MET A 237 12.10 -5.01 -14.41
CA MET A 237 13.00 -5.75 -15.32
C MET A 237 14.43 -5.21 -15.25
N VAL A 238 14.62 -3.89 -15.17
CA VAL A 238 15.95 -3.28 -15.02
C VAL A 238 16.57 -3.65 -13.68
N LEU A 239 15.79 -3.57 -12.59
CA LEU A 239 16.24 -3.96 -11.26
C LEU A 239 16.64 -5.45 -11.22
N ALA A 240 15.84 -6.32 -11.84
CA ALA A 240 16.15 -7.75 -11.92
C ALA A 240 17.42 -8.04 -12.71
N MET A 241 17.62 -7.41 -13.87
CA MET A 241 18.87 -7.56 -14.65
C MET A 241 20.08 -7.00 -13.89
N LEU A 242 19.86 -6.02 -13.02
CA LEU A 242 20.94 -5.39 -12.24
C LEU A 242 21.33 -6.24 -11.03
N ALA A 243 20.36 -6.70 -10.24
CA ALA A 243 20.60 -7.15 -8.88
C ALA A 243 19.72 -8.32 -8.40
N ASP A 244 19.01 -9.05 -9.27
CA ASP A 244 18.32 -10.29 -8.89
C ASP A 244 19.32 -11.46 -8.77
N GLU A 245 18.92 -12.55 -8.13
CA GLU A 245 19.72 -13.76 -7.87
C GLU A 245 20.43 -14.33 -9.12
N THR A 246 19.88 -14.08 -10.30
CA THR A 246 20.46 -14.50 -11.58
C THR A 246 21.60 -13.60 -12.06
N SER A 247 21.74 -12.38 -11.53
CA SER A 247 22.75 -11.40 -11.95
C SER A 247 24.14 -11.73 -11.38
N ASP A 248 25.20 -11.39 -12.13
CA ASP A 248 26.56 -11.55 -11.65
C ASP A 248 26.89 -10.58 -10.50
N PHE A 249 26.19 -9.44 -10.44
CA PHE A 249 26.32 -8.48 -9.35
C PHE A 249 25.81 -9.04 -8.04
N TYR A 250 24.60 -9.63 -8.02
CA TYR A 250 24.07 -10.30 -6.82
C TYR A 250 25.02 -11.39 -6.34
N LYS A 251 25.45 -12.30 -7.25
CA LYS A 251 26.34 -13.40 -6.91
C LYS A 251 27.63 -12.90 -6.26
N ARG A 252 28.23 -11.84 -6.83
CA ARG A 252 29.42 -11.23 -6.24
C ARG A 252 29.18 -10.73 -4.82
N LEU A 253 28.09 -9.97 -4.58
CA LEU A 253 27.77 -9.46 -3.25
C LEU A 253 27.51 -10.60 -2.24
N TYR A 254 26.84 -11.66 -2.70
CA TYR A 254 26.53 -12.84 -1.90
C TYR A 254 27.80 -13.64 -1.54
N ASP A 255 28.64 -13.91 -2.52
CA ASP A 255 29.93 -14.64 -2.34
C ASP A 255 30.91 -13.89 -1.43
N GLU A 256 30.91 -12.55 -1.50
CA GLU A 256 31.67 -11.68 -0.60
C GLU A 256 31.05 -11.58 0.82
N GLY A 257 29.87 -12.16 1.04
CA GLY A 257 29.14 -12.10 2.32
C GLY A 257 28.61 -10.72 2.70
N LEU A 258 28.45 -9.83 1.71
CA LEU A 258 27.93 -8.49 1.90
C LEU A 258 26.41 -8.46 1.99
N ILE A 259 25.73 -9.43 1.39
CA ILE A 259 24.29 -9.63 1.45
C ILE A 259 23.96 -11.08 1.78
N ASN A 260 22.73 -11.34 2.13
CA ASN A 260 22.16 -12.69 2.29
C ASN A 260 20.93 -12.89 1.36
N SER A 261 20.23 -14.00 1.51
CA SER A 261 19.09 -14.37 0.65
C SER A 261 17.84 -13.51 0.81
N VAL A 262 17.80 -12.58 1.78
CA VAL A 262 16.69 -11.62 1.92
C VAL A 262 16.91 -10.34 1.11
N PHE A 263 18.08 -10.19 0.49
CA PHE A 263 18.32 -9.06 -0.41
C PHE A 263 17.43 -9.15 -1.64
N SER A 264 16.73 -8.06 -1.92
CA SER A 264 15.79 -7.95 -3.04
C SER A 264 15.77 -6.55 -3.62
N SER A 265 15.15 -6.42 -4.78
CA SER A 265 14.83 -5.14 -5.38
C SER A 265 13.39 -5.13 -5.88
N GLU A 266 12.76 -3.96 -5.81
CA GLU A 266 11.39 -3.76 -6.24
C GLU A 266 11.16 -2.32 -6.69
N THR A 267 10.08 -2.08 -7.43
CA THR A 267 9.59 -0.74 -7.74
C THR A 267 8.40 -0.43 -6.86
N PHE A 268 8.52 0.57 -6.02
CA PHE A 268 7.42 1.12 -5.24
C PHE A 268 6.87 2.36 -5.94
N SER A 269 5.63 2.27 -6.42
CA SER A 269 5.02 3.33 -7.22
C SER A 269 3.55 3.53 -6.90
N GLY A 270 3.03 4.70 -7.26
CA GLY A 270 1.65 5.08 -7.09
C GLY A 270 1.41 6.51 -7.53
N ASP A 271 0.23 7.04 -7.17
CA ASP A 271 -0.15 8.40 -7.53
C ASP A 271 0.79 9.43 -6.89
N GLY A 272 1.60 10.06 -7.70
CA GLY A 272 2.56 11.09 -7.28
C GLY A 272 3.91 10.58 -6.76
N PHE A 273 4.22 9.28 -6.85
CA PHE A 273 5.53 8.75 -6.45
C PHE A 273 5.98 7.56 -7.30
N PHE A 274 7.31 7.43 -7.48
CA PHE A 274 7.94 6.31 -8.17
C PHE A 274 9.35 6.11 -7.61
N VAL A 275 9.59 4.97 -6.96
CA VAL A 275 10.81 4.69 -6.20
C VAL A 275 11.32 3.28 -6.49
N PRO A 276 12.33 3.10 -7.32
CA PRO A 276 13.12 1.86 -7.34
C PRO A 276 13.84 1.67 -6.00
N ILE A 277 13.74 0.49 -5.41
CA ILE A 277 14.24 0.17 -4.08
C ILE A 277 15.15 -1.05 -4.14
N PHE A 278 16.26 -1.03 -3.39
CA PHE A 278 17.04 -2.20 -3.01
C PHE A 278 16.97 -2.34 -1.50
N GLY A 279 16.64 -3.53 -1.01
CA GLY A 279 16.49 -3.79 0.41
C GLY A 279 17.16 -5.09 0.83
N GLY A 280 17.51 -5.20 2.11
CA GLY A 280 18.08 -6.42 2.64
C GLY A 280 18.79 -6.23 3.98
N GLU A 281 19.63 -7.19 4.30
CA GLU A 281 20.46 -7.21 5.49
C GLU A 281 21.94 -7.23 5.14
N SER A 282 22.74 -6.44 5.84
CA SER A 282 24.19 -6.40 5.67
C SER A 282 24.89 -5.94 6.94
N ARG A 283 26.09 -6.46 7.19
CA ARG A 283 26.98 -5.90 8.22
C ARG A 283 27.68 -4.62 7.75
N GLU A 284 27.70 -4.38 6.44
CA GLU A 284 28.32 -3.23 5.78
C GLU A 284 27.36 -2.56 4.80
N PRO A 285 26.17 -2.04 5.26
CA PRO A 285 25.13 -1.53 4.38
C PRO A 285 25.60 -0.34 3.52
N GLU A 286 26.47 0.52 4.04
CA GLU A 286 27.05 1.64 3.30
C GLU A 286 27.90 1.17 2.12
N LYS A 287 28.68 0.09 2.30
CA LYS A 287 29.47 -0.52 1.23
C LYS A 287 28.56 -1.14 0.16
N VAL A 288 27.48 -1.80 0.56
CA VAL A 288 26.47 -2.32 -0.38
C VAL A 288 25.89 -1.16 -1.20
N ALA A 289 25.49 -0.06 -0.55
CA ALA A 289 24.98 1.12 -1.22
C ALA A 289 25.96 1.72 -2.24
N GLN A 290 27.22 1.81 -1.86
CA GLN A 290 28.27 2.27 -2.77
C GLN A 290 28.41 1.36 -4.00
N LEU A 291 28.46 0.03 -3.79
CA LEU A 291 28.59 -0.95 -4.87
C LEU A 291 27.38 -0.96 -5.80
N ILE A 292 26.17 -0.78 -5.29
CA ILE A 292 24.95 -0.62 -6.10
C ILE A 292 25.08 0.63 -6.98
N ALA A 293 25.48 1.76 -6.41
CA ALA A 293 25.67 2.99 -7.17
C ALA A 293 26.73 2.85 -8.28
N GLU A 294 27.85 2.20 -7.97
CA GLU A 294 28.92 1.91 -8.94
C GLU A 294 28.41 0.99 -10.07
N GLU A 295 27.65 -0.04 -9.76
CA GLU A 295 27.06 -0.95 -10.75
C GLU A 295 26.04 -0.24 -11.64
N ILE A 296 25.19 0.63 -11.09
CA ILE A 296 24.26 1.46 -11.86
C ILE A 296 25.04 2.32 -12.86
N GLU A 297 26.10 3.02 -12.43
CA GLU A 297 26.91 3.86 -13.32
C GLU A 297 27.64 3.03 -14.39
N ARG A 298 28.12 1.85 -14.03
CA ARG A 298 28.71 0.91 -14.99
C ARG A 298 27.68 0.49 -16.05
N ARG A 299 26.47 0.11 -15.63
CA ARG A 299 25.39 -0.33 -16.53
C ARG A 299 24.90 0.79 -17.45
N LYS A 300 24.86 2.02 -16.99
CA LYS A 300 24.57 3.19 -17.86
C LYS A 300 25.56 3.31 -19.03
N GLN A 301 26.80 2.88 -18.85
CA GLN A 301 27.84 2.95 -19.89
C GLN A 301 27.83 1.75 -20.83
N VAL A 302 27.64 0.53 -20.30
CA VAL A 302 27.80 -0.71 -21.07
C VAL A 302 26.46 -1.33 -21.48
N GLY A 303 25.35 -0.94 -20.83
CA GLY A 303 24.03 -1.51 -21.05
C GLY A 303 23.87 -2.92 -20.49
N PHE A 304 22.78 -3.57 -20.92
CA PHE A 304 22.48 -4.97 -20.67
C PHE A 304 22.58 -5.77 -21.97
N THR A 305 22.96 -7.02 -21.87
CA THR A 305 23.00 -7.94 -23.01
C THR A 305 21.60 -8.43 -23.37
N LYS A 306 21.45 -8.90 -24.61
CA LYS A 306 20.21 -9.53 -25.04
C LYS A 306 19.89 -10.77 -24.21
N GLU A 307 20.89 -11.52 -23.76
CA GLU A 307 20.72 -12.73 -22.96
C GLU A 307 20.16 -12.41 -21.57
N GLU A 308 20.71 -11.40 -20.88
CA GLU A 308 20.19 -10.90 -19.60
C GLU A 308 18.71 -10.49 -19.73
N PHE A 309 18.41 -9.68 -20.76
CA PHE A 309 17.05 -9.24 -21.03
C PHE A 309 16.09 -10.41 -21.29
N GLU A 310 16.45 -11.36 -22.15
CA GLU A 310 15.60 -12.51 -22.48
C GLU A 310 15.38 -13.44 -21.28
N THR A 311 16.37 -13.56 -20.40
CA THR A 311 16.27 -14.34 -19.16
C THR A 311 15.24 -13.71 -18.21
N VAL A 312 15.36 -12.42 -17.94
CA VAL A 312 14.43 -11.69 -17.07
C VAL A 312 13.04 -11.64 -17.67
N ARG A 313 12.92 -11.36 -18.98
CA ARG A 313 11.62 -11.36 -19.68
C ARG A 313 10.88 -12.68 -19.56
N LYS A 314 11.58 -13.81 -19.70
CA LYS A 314 10.95 -15.14 -19.53
C LYS A 314 10.49 -15.38 -18.08
N ALA A 315 11.30 -14.98 -17.09
CA ALA A 315 10.94 -15.10 -15.69
C ALA A 315 9.68 -14.28 -15.35
N TYR A 316 9.59 -13.07 -15.87
CA TYR A 316 8.41 -12.22 -15.71
C TYR A 316 7.17 -12.80 -16.37
N TYR A 317 7.29 -13.32 -17.60
CA TYR A 317 6.15 -13.92 -18.32
C TYR A 317 5.58 -15.16 -17.62
N VAL A 318 6.38 -15.87 -16.85
CA VAL A 318 5.92 -17.07 -16.09
C VAL A 318 5.25 -16.66 -14.77
N ARG A 319 5.55 -15.46 -14.25
CA ARG A 319 4.95 -14.95 -13.00
C ARG A 319 3.57 -14.29 -13.21
N LEU A 320 3.25 -13.87 -14.45
CA LEU A 320 1.95 -13.35 -14.88
C LEU A 320 0.97 -14.49 -15.20
#